data_abc74ffde2a3ee169bbc41d282ba7e85
#
_entry.id   abc74ffde2a3ee169bbc41d282ba7e85
#
_cell.length_a   1.000
_cell.length_b   1.000
_cell.length_c   1.000
_cell.angle_alpha   90.00
_cell.angle_beta   90.00
_cell.angle_gamma   90.00
#
_symmetry.space_group_name_H-M   'P 1'
#
loop_
_entity.id
_entity.type
_entity.pdbx_description
1 polymer ?
#
loop_
_entity_poly.entity_id
_entity_poly.type
_entity_poly.pdbx_seq_one_letter_code
_entity_poly.pdbx_strand_id
1 'polypeptide(L)'
;MKYIIAIFLSFVGGLSLYSQTPNDSFVGPAVIVDGLFFDKSVPTESILPGGSSIVILNDPEGKTVLGVYLPKGYTLDDATKAKAIPAGRVKYAEKLIRDYNGRKPQTGGEYKGIGAKVGEPLVKFEYSDIDGNVWNNEKLKGKIFVINLWQTECGPCRCEMPILSEWKERFPDVVFLSASRHNREEILPVITQHKFTWTHLQEATNLVALVRQEGFPLTIVVDKNGIVRYAKVGASEENQAEAVAIIEELTH
;
A
#
# COMPACT_ATOMS: atom_id res chain seq x y z
N MET A 1 -2.02 33.79 47.83
CA MET A 1 -2.03 34.46 46.51
C MET A 1 -0.65 34.73 45.90
N LYS A 2 0.47 34.47 46.59
CA LYS A 2 1.85 34.68 46.03
C LYS A 2 2.45 33.46 45.29
N TYR A 3 1.90 32.27 45.50
CA TYR A 3 2.46 31.02 44.88
C TYR A 3 1.85 30.67 43.52
N ILE A 4 0.69 31.25 43.15
CA ILE A 4 0.06 31.00 41.86
C ILE A 4 0.74 31.79 40.72
N ILE A 5 1.32 32.95 41.04
CA ILE A 5 2.00 33.79 40.02
C ILE A 5 3.38 33.21 39.63
N ALA A 6 4.05 32.50 40.54
CA ALA A 6 5.36 31.89 40.25
C ALA A 6 5.28 30.68 39.31
N ILE A 7 4.18 29.91 39.34
CA ILE A 7 3.95 28.77 38.47
C ILE A 7 3.59 29.23 37.04
N PHE A 8 2.89 30.34 36.91
CA PHE A 8 2.54 30.90 35.59
C PHE A 8 3.75 31.55 34.88
N LEU A 9 4.69 32.11 35.63
CA LEU A 9 5.91 32.70 35.05
C LEU A 9 6.94 31.67 34.65
N SER A 10 6.98 30.50 35.29
CA SER A 10 7.86 29.41 34.88
C SER A 10 7.35 28.69 33.63
N PHE A 11 6.05 28.67 33.37
CA PHE A 11 5.48 28.07 32.16
C PHE A 11 5.59 29.01 30.94
N VAL A 12 5.54 30.32 31.13
CA VAL A 12 5.76 31.30 30.07
C VAL A 12 7.25 31.45 29.75
N GLY A 13 8.13 31.28 30.75
CA GLY A 13 9.58 31.28 30.55
C GLY A 13 10.12 30.08 29.73
N GLY A 14 9.42 28.93 29.76
CA GLY A 14 9.77 27.76 28.96
C GLY A 14 9.40 27.86 27.47
N LEU A 15 8.43 28.69 27.13
CA LEU A 15 8.04 29.01 25.75
C LEU A 15 8.94 30.05 25.09
N SER A 16 9.69 30.83 25.87
CA SER A 16 10.55 31.90 25.36
C SER A 16 11.97 31.45 25.00
N LEU A 17 12.34 30.19 25.25
CA LEU A 17 13.67 29.65 24.87
C LEU A 17 13.70 29.03 23.47
N TYR A 18 12.56 28.98 22.78
CA TYR A 18 12.52 28.72 21.35
C TYR A 18 12.41 30.05 20.55
N SER A 19 13.22 31.03 20.88
CA SER A 19 13.48 32.13 19.96
C SER A 19 14.29 31.54 18.81
N GLN A 20 13.63 31.45 17.65
CA GLN A 20 14.23 31.07 16.39
C GLN A 20 15.53 31.86 16.21
N THR A 21 16.67 31.19 16.29
CA THR A 21 17.90 31.76 15.81
C THR A 21 17.78 31.87 14.29
N PRO A 22 18.22 32.96 13.66
CA PRO A 22 18.04 33.21 12.22
C PRO A 22 18.69 32.18 11.28
N ASN A 23 19.27 31.12 11.84
CA ASN A 23 20.00 30.10 11.10
C ASN A 23 19.42 28.67 11.23
N ASP A 24 18.24 28.51 11.86
CA ASP A 24 17.57 27.21 11.88
C ASP A 24 16.76 27.01 10.58
N SER A 25 17.44 26.52 9.55
CA SER A 25 16.81 26.10 8.31
C SER A 25 15.79 25.00 8.62
N PHE A 26 14.55 25.18 8.16
CA PHE A 26 13.54 24.13 8.23
C PHE A 26 14.05 22.86 7.56
N VAL A 27 13.98 21.74 8.26
CA VAL A 27 14.34 20.43 7.74
C VAL A 27 13.07 19.76 7.24
N GLY A 28 13.10 19.25 6.01
CA GLY A 28 12.01 18.43 5.51
C GLY A 28 12.12 17.03 6.13
N PRO A 29 11.11 16.54 6.87
CA PRO A 29 11.12 15.19 7.37
C PRO A 29 11.11 14.19 6.20
N ALA A 30 11.75 13.04 6.38
CA ALA A 30 11.65 11.94 5.44
C ALA A 30 10.53 10.96 5.87
N VAL A 31 10.32 10.84 7.19
CA VAL A 31 9.39 9.87 7.78
C VAL A 31 8.66 10.47 8.99
N ILE A 32 7.39 10.08 9.16
CA ILE A 32 6.60 10.31 10.37
C ILE A 32 6.29 8.95 10.98
N VAL A 33 6.66 8.73 12.23
CA VAL A 33 6.38 7.49 12.96
C VAL A 33 5.75 7.86 14.30
N ASP A 34 4.56 7.34 14.57
CA ASP A 34 3.82 7.61 15.82
C ASP A 34 3.72 9.12 16.16
N GLY A 35 3.55 9.95 15.14
CA GLY A 35 3.48 11.41 15.25
C GLY A 35 4.81 12.14 15.42
N LEU A 36 5.93 11.41 15.46
CA LEU A 36 7.29 11.96 15.53
C LEU A 36 7.89 12.08 14.12
N PHE A 37 8.67 13.13 13.89
CA PHE A 37 9.33 13.38 12.61
C PHE A 37 10.76 12.90 12.64
N PHE A 38 11.18 12.22 11.57
CA PHE A 38 12.56 11.74 11.41
C PHE A 38 13.12 12.15 10.05
N ASP A 39 14.42 12.37 9.98
CA ASP A 39 15.14 12.54 8.73
C ASP A 39 15.76 11.21 8.24
N LYS A 40 16.48 11.28 7.11
CA LYS A 40 17.10 10.11 6.50
C LYS A 40 18.29 9.54 7.29
N SER A 41 18.74 10.20 8.35
CA SER A 41 19.89 9.75 9.16
C SER A 41 19.52 8.64 10.15
N VAL A 42 18.22 8.47 10.44
CA VAL A 42 17.75 7.43 11.35
C VAL A 42 17.64 6.10 10.59
N PRO A 43 18.29 5.02 11.06
CA PRO A 43 18.22 3.72 10.41
C PRO A 43 16.78 3.23 10.25
N THR A 44 16.46 2.74 9.07
CA THR A 44 15.11 2.27 8.74
C THR A 44 14.64 1.17 9.70
N GLU A 45 15.52 0.28 10.08
CA GLU A 45 15.24 -0.83 11.00
C GLU A 45 14.75 -0.35 12.37
N SER A 46 15.18 0.85 12.79
CA SER A 46 14.80 1.44 14.08
C SER A 46 13.40 2.04 14.08
N ILE A 47 12.88 2.43 12.92
CA ILE A 47 11.61 3.17 12.76
C ILE A 47 10.58 2.45 11.91
N LEU A 48 10.94 1.31 11.32
CA LEU A 48 10.08 0.50 10.45
C LEU A 48 10.18 -0.99 10.84
N PRO A 49 9.71 -1.38 12.03
CA PRO A 49 9.72 -2.79 12.44
C PRO A 49 8.78 -3.61 11.54
N GLY A 50 9.03 -4.92 11.46
CA GLY A 50 8.16 -5.84 10.72
C GLY A 50 6.69 -5.72 11.18
N GLY A 51 5.76 -5.73 10.25
CA GLY A 51 4.32 -5.55 10.53
C GLY A 51 3.86 -4.08 10.62
N SER A 52 4.74 -3.11 10.34
CA SER A 52 4.34 -1.71 10.21
C SER A 52 3.51 -1.47 8.96
N SER A 53 2.55 -0.55 9.04
CA SER A 53 1.82 -0.03 7.87
C SER A 53 2.42 1.29 7.41
N ILE A 54 2.53 1.48 6.10
CA ILE A 54 3.11 2.69 5.51
C ILE A 54 2.05 3.43 4.71
N VAL A 55 2.02 4.76 4.83
CA VAL A 55 1.24 5.64 3.96
C VAL A 55 2.16 6.68 3.33
N ILE A 56 1.84 7.07 2.11
CA ILE A 56 2.57 8.14 1.41
C ILE A 56 1.83 9.44 1.64
N LEU A 57 2.54 10.43 2.16
CA LEU A 57 2.08 11.80 2.37
C LEU A 57 2.86 12.72 1.44
N ASN A 58 2.21 13.80 1.01
CA ASN A 58 2.89 14.85 0.25
C ASN A 58 2.77 16.18 1.01
N ASP A 59 3.88 16.89 1.11
CA ASP A 59 3.85 18.27 1.60
C ASP A 59 3.23 19.22 0.54
N PRO A 60 2.95 20.48 0.86
CA PRO A 60 2.43 21.45 -0.11
C PRO A 60 3.36 21.75 -1.29
N GLU A 61 4.63 21.40 -1.20
CA GLU A 61 5.62 21.54 -2.29
C GLU A 61 5.74 20.26 -3.14
N GLY A 62 4.89 19.24 -2.85
CA GLY A 62 4.89 17.96 -3.58
C GLY A 62 5.98 16.98 -3.13
N LYS A 63 6.73 17.30 -2.07
CA LYS A 63 7.75 16.40 -1.54
C LYS A 63 7.10 15.26 -0.78
N THR A 64 7.54 14.04 -1.07
CA THR A 64 7.07 12.82 -0.41
C THR A 64 7.61 12.67 1.00
N VAL A 65 6.72 12.36 1.93
CA VAL A 65 7.00 12.01 3.33
C VAL A 65 6.32 10.68 3.63
N LEU A 66 7.04 9.72 4.18
CA LEU A 66 6.46 8.44 4.58
C LEU A 66 5.80 8.56 5.96
N GLY A 67 4.55 8.14 6.07
CA GLY A 67 3.90 7.93 7.35
C GLY A 67 3.97 6.45 7.74
N VAL A 68 4.50 6.13 8.92
CA VAL A 68 4.64 4.77 9.43
C VAL A 68 3.77 4.61 10.67
N TYR A 69 2.91 3.61 10.65
CA TYR A 69 2.12 3.18 11.81
C TYR A 69 2.72 1.89 12.36
N LEU A 70 3.12 1.93 13.60
CA LEU A 70 3.75 0.80 14.28
C LEU A 70 2.76 -0.34 14.52
N PRO A 71 3.21 -1.60 14.54
CA PRO A 71 2.37 -2.73 14.91
C PRO A 71 1.80 -2.55 16.31
N LYS A 72 0.63 -3.16 16.58
CA LYS A 72 -0.01 -3.09 17.89
C LYS A 72 0.94 -3.63 18.99
N GLY A 73 1.15 -2.81 20.02
CA GLY A 73 2.02 -3.14 21.16
C GLY A 73 3.51 -2.86 20.92
N TYR A 74 3.90 -2.43 19.72
CA TYR A 74 5.26 -1.94 19.47
C TYR A 74 5.35 -0.46 19.82
N THR A 75 6.47 -0.06 20.43
CA THR A 75 6.81 1.35 20.71
C THR A 75 8.26 1.58 20.34
N LEU A 76 8.58 2.77 19.83
CA LEU A 76 9.96 3.16 19.60
C LEU A 76 10.70 3.22 20.95
N ASP A 77 11.95 2.77 20.96
CA ASP A 77 12.83 2.95 22.11
C ASP A 77 13.19 4.43 22.33
N ASP A 78 13.63 4.76 23.53
CA ASP A 78 13.91 6.14 23.90
C ASP A 78 15.12 6.73 23.15
N ALA A 79 16.08 5.91 22.75
CA ALA A 79 17.23 6.34 21.95
C ALA A 79 16.79 6.73 20.52
N THR A 80 15.84 5.99 19.94
CA THR A 80 15.23 6.32 18.65
C THR A 80 14.37 7.57 18.77
N LYS A 81 13.50 7.67 19.80
CA LYS A 81 12.68 8.89 20.04
C LYS A 81 13.50 10.15 20.21
N ALA A 82 14.66 10.05 20.87
CA ALA A 82 15.58 11.18 21.06
C ALA A 82 16.16 11.75 19.75
N LYS A 83 16.10 10.98 18.65
CA LYS A 83 16.54 11.43 17.32
C LYS A 83 15.43 12.14 16.53
N ALA A 84 14.21 12.25 17.09
CA ALA A 84 13.11 12.91 16.42
C ALA A 84 13.39 14.41 16.21
N ILE A 85 13.00 14.91 15.05
CA ILE A 85 13.05 16.33 14.73
C ILE A 85 11.91 17.03 15.49
N PRO A 86 12.17 18.08 16.29
CA PRO A 86 11.12 18.84 16.92
C PRO A 86 10.13 19.40 15.88
N ALA A 87 8.82 19.26 16.12
CA ALA A 87 7.78 19.69 15.17
C ALA A 87 7.90 21.16 14.75
N GLY A 88 8.34 22.04 15.64
CA GLY A 88 8.60 23.47 15.35
C GLY A 88 9.72 23.72 14.32
N ARG A 89 10.55 22.72 14.02
CA ARG A 89 11.59 22.77 12.99
C ARG A 89 11.18 22.10 11.68
N VAL A 90 9.98 21.54 11.62
CA VAL A 90 9.49 20.85 10.42
C VAL A 90 8.56 21.77 9.65
N LYS A 91 8.92 22.06 8.40
CA LYS A 91 8.04 22.81 7.49
C LYS A 91 6.75 22.01 7.26
N TYR A 92 5.60 22.67 7.41
CA TYR A 92 4.27 22.05 7.26
C TYR A 92 3.92 20.96 8.29
N ALA A 93 4.54 20.95 9.48
CA ALA A 93 4.30 19.94 10.51
C ALA A 93 2.83 19.68 10.80
N GLU A 94 2.04 20.74 11.02
CA GLU A 94 0.60 20.62 11.33
C GLU A 94 -0.18 19.93 10.21
N LYS A 95 0.07 20.31 8.95
CA LYS A 95 -0.57 19.65 7.81
C LYS A 95 -0.18 18.18 7.72
N LEU A 96 1.11 17.90 7.82
CA LEU A 96 1.63 16.53 7.73
C LEU A 96 1.08 15.63 8.85
N ILE A 97 1.00 16.14 10.09
CA ILE A 97 0.39 15.40 11.22
C ILE A 97 -1.10 15.20 11.01
N ARG A 98 -1.82 16.21 10.53
CA ARG A 98 -3.25 16.06 10.21
C ARG A 98 -3.48 15.00 9.15
N ASP A 99 -2.72 15.05 8.05
CA ASP A 99 -2.83 14.09 6.95
C ASP A 99 -2.42 12.68 7.40
N TYR A 100 -1.37 12.57 8.23
CA TYR A 100 -0.96 11.33 8.87
C TYR A 100 -2.10 10.76 9.73
N ASN A 101 -2.65 11.53 10.66
CA ASN A 101 -3.73 11.09 11.52
C ASN A 101 -5.02 10.75 10.74
N GLY A 102 -5.32 11.51 9.69
CA GLY A 102 -6.48 11.24 8.81
C GLY A 102 -6.35 9.98 7.95
N ARG A 103 -5.13 9.52 7.72
CA ARG A 103 -4.84 8.27 6.99
C ARG A 103 -4.49 7.11 7.92
N LYS A 104 -4.57 7.31 9.24
CA LYS A 104 -4.31 6.25 10.20
C LYS A 104 -5.17 5.04 9.84
N PRO A 105 -4.58 3.88 9.56
CA PRO A 105 -5.35 2.66 9.39
C PRO A 105 -6.28 2.52 10.58
N GLN A 106 -7.57 2.27 10.36
CA GLN A 106 -8.50 2.10 11.47
C GLN A 106 -7.97 0.95 12.34
N THR A 107 -7.36 1.31 13.46
CA THR A 107 -6.76 0.36 14.39
C THR A 107 -7.89 -0.37 15.10
N GLY A 108 -8.18 -1.57 14.68
CA GLY A 108 -9.19 -2.44 15.26
C GLY A 108 -9.31 -3.78 14.58
N GLY A 109 -8.83 -3.89 13.32
CA GLY A 109 -8.70 -5.17 12.65
C GLY A 109 -7.24 -5.54 12.53
N GLU A 110 -6.81 -6.66 13.07
CA GLU A 110 -5.66 -7.37 12.54
C GLU A 110 -5.87 -7.47 11.02
N TYR A 111 -5.09 -6.70 10.23
CA TYR A 111 -5.04 -6.89 8.79
C TYR A 111 -4.26 -8.18 8.47
N LYS A 112 -4.55 -9.26 9.21
CA LYS A 112 -4.13 -10.60 8.82
C LYS A 112 -4.92 -10.99 7.59
N GLY A 113 -4.22 -11.50 6.61
CA GLY A 113 -4.79 -11.94 5.36
C GLY A 113 -5.01 -10.81 4.34
N ILE A 114 -5.42 -11.23 3.19
CA ILE A 114 -5.70 -10.38 2.03
C ILE A 114 -7.02 -9.62 2.16
N GLY A 115 -7.17 -8.55 1.37
CA GLY A 115 -8.39 -7.74 1.33
C GLY A 115 -9.52 -8.35 0.51
N ALA A 116 -9.22 -9.32 -0.35
CA ALA A 116 -10.24 -10.07 -1.10
C ALA A 116 -10.67 -11.30 -0.30
N LYS A 117 -11.96 -11.40 0.04
CA LYS A 117 -12.47 -12.52 0.83
C LYS A 117 -13.36 -13.41 -0.01
N VAL A 118 -13.11 -14.72 0.03
CA VAL A 118 -13.96 -15.71 -0.65
C VAL A 118 -15.38 -15.63 -0.10
N GLY A 119 -16.36 -15.62 -1.02
CA GLY A 119 -17.79 -15.46 -0.72
C GLY A 119 -18.28 -14.00 -0.64
N GLU A 120 -17.38 -13.01 -0.66
CA GLU A 120 -17.75 -11.59 -0.68
C GLU A 120 -17.61 -10.98 -2.09
N PRO A 121 -18.37 -9.90 -2.41
CA PRO A 121 -18.18 -9.18 -3.65
C PRO A 121 -16.77 -8.58 -3.75
N LEU A 122 -16.16 -8.63 -4.93
CA LEU A 122 -14.92 -7.91 -5.18
C LEU A 122 -15.15 -6.40 -5.05
N VAL A 123 -14.19 -5.69 -4.47
CA VAL A 123 -14.24 -4.22 -4.35
C VAL A 123 -14.46 -3.56 -5.70
N LYS A 124 -15.14 -2.42 -5.70
CA LYS A 124 -15.32 -1.64 -6.93
C LYS A 124 -14.00 -1.06 -7.39
N PHE A 125 -13.76 -1.11 -8.69
CA PHE A 125 -12.59 -0.53 -9.33
C PHE A 125 -12.92 0.02 -10.71
N GLU A 126 -12.09 0.95 -11.16
CA GLU A 126 -12.10 1.43 -12.54
C GLU A 126 -10.66 1.86 -12.89
N TYR A 127 -10.06 1.19 -13.87
CA TYR A 127 -8.70 1.44 -14.32
C TYR A 127 -8.58 1.27 -15.83
N SER A 128 -7.66 2.00 -16.44
CA SER A 128 -7.26 1.77 -17.82
C SER A 128 -6.24 0.64 -17.91
N ASP A 129 -6.31 -0.17 -18.94
CA ASP A 129 -5.21 -1.03 -19.32
C ASP A 129 -4.10 -0.23 -20.04
N ILE A 130 -2.98 -0.89 -20.33
CA ILE A 130 -1.84 -0.26 -21.02
C ILE A 130 -2.15 0.18 -22.47
N ASP A 131 -3.27 -0.25 -23.03
CA ASP A 131 -3.73 0.12 -24.37
C ASP A 131 -4.82 1.22 -24.31
N GLY A 132 -5.15 1.71 -23.11
CA GLY A 132 -6.10 2.79 -22.86
C GLY A 132 -7.56 2.36 -22.75
N ASN A 133 -7.87 1.06 -22.76
CA ASN A 133 -9.24 0.60 -22.56
C ASN A 133 -9.61 0.60 -21.07
N VAL A 134 -10.76 1.14 -20.73
CA VAL A 134 -11.27 1.17 -19.35
C VAL A 134 -11.87 -0.18 -18.96
N TRP A 135 -11.52 -0.64 -17.78
CA TRP A 135 -12.03 -1.85 -17.13
C TRP A 135 -12.61 -1.52 -15.76
N ASN A 136 -13.78 -2.02 -15.46
CA ASN A 136 -14.49 -1.85 -14.20
C ASN A 136 -15.44 -3.03 -13.93
N ASN A 137 -16.06 -3.05 -12.74
CA ASN A 137 -16.96 -4.14 -12.35
C ASN A 137 -18.20 -4.25 -13.29
N GLU A 138 -18.71 -3.14 -13.85
CA GLU A 138 -19.87 -3.18 -14.76
C GLU A 138 -19.52 -3.85 -16.09
N LYS A 139 -18.34 -3.57 -16.66
CA LYS A 139 -17.85 -4.23 -17.89
C LYS A 139 -17.63 -5.73 -17.71
N LEU A 140 -17.37 -6.16 -16.48
CA LEU A 140 -17.12 -7.56 -16.10
C LEU A 140 -18.38 -8.29 -15.62
N LYS A 141 -19.52 -7.61 -15.49
CA LYS A 141 -20.77 -8.20 -15.05
C LYS A 141 -21.19 -9.36 -15.95
N GLY A 142 -21.57 -10.48 -15.35
CA GLY A 142 -21.95 -11.69 -16.05
C GLY A 142 -20.78 -12.50 -16.62
N LYS A 143 -19.53 -12.09 -16.38
CA LYS A 143 -18.32 -12.79 -16.82
C LYS A 143 -17.59 -13.41 -15.64
N ILE A 144 -16.99 -14.57 -15.86
CA ILE A 144 -15.97 -15.11 -14.97
C ILE A 144 -14.68 -14.36 -15.31
N PHE A 145 -13.96 -13.90 -14.30
CA PHE A 145 -12.69 -13.24 -14.53
C PHE A 145 -11.66 -13.55 -13.44
N VAL A 146 -10.41 -13.46 -13.82
CA VAL A 146 -9.27 -13.64 -12.93
C VAL A 146 -8.48 -12.35 -12.89
N ILE A 147 -8.05 -11.94 -11.70
CA ILE A 147 -7.12 -10.82 -11.52
C ILE A 147 -5.87 -11.33 -10.82
N ASN A 148 -4.71 -11.11 -11.43
CA ASN A 148 -3.42 -11.33 -10.79
C ASN A 148 -2.80 -9.98 -10.42
N LEU A 149 -2.53 -9.79 -9.13
CA LEU A 149 -1.92 -8.56 -8.59
C LEU A 149 -0.41 -8.79 -8.45
N TRP A 150 0.38 -7.90 -9.05
CA TRP A 150 1.81 -8.06 -9.13
C TRP A 150 2.58 -6.74 -9.12
N GLN A 151 3.91 -6.82 -9.03
CA GLN A 151 4.80 -5.65 -9.12
C GLN A 151 6.00 -5.95 -10.01
N THR A 152 6.58 -4.92 -10.60
CA THR A 152 7.71 -5.05 -11.52
C THR A 152 8.96 -5.65 -10.88
N GLU A 153 9.18 -5.42 -9.59
CA GLU A 153 10.33 -5.94 -8.83
C GLU A 153 10.09 -7.35 -8.25
N CYS A 154 8.88 -7.89 -8.37
CA CYS A 154 8.49 -9.16 -7.76
C CYS A 154 9.03 -10.35 -8.56
N GLY A 155 10.04 -11.03 -8.04
CA GLY A 155 10.64 -12.22 -8.65
C GLY A 155 9.66 -13.36 -8.87
N PRO A 156 8.93 -13.84 -7.81
CA PRO A 156 7.93 -14.90 -7.96
C PRO A 156 6.84 -14.57 -8.98
N CYS A 157 6.40 -13.30 -9.05
CA CYS A 157 5.40 -12.87 -10.04
C CYS A 157 5.90 -13.07 -11.47
N ARG A 158 7.14 -12.71 -11.75
CA ARG A 158 7.75 -12.88 -13.09
C ARG A 158 7.88 -14.35 -13.48
N CYS A 159 8.18 -15.22 -12.51
CA CYS A 159 8.31 -16.65 -12.75
C CYS A 159 6.99 -17.31 -13.16
N GLU A 160 5.85 -16.86 -12.65
CA GLU A 160 4.53 -17.44 -12.98
C GLU A 160 3.92 -16.90 -14.29
N MET A 161 4.36 -15.75 -14.81
CA MET A 161 3.75 -15.09 -15.98
C MET A 161 3.59 -15.99 -17.21
N PRO A 162 4.57 -16.82 -17.60
CA PRO A 162 4.41 -17.73 -18.72
C PRO A 162 3.27 -18.74 -18.48
N ILE A 163 3.19 -19.30 -17.28
CA ILE A 163 2.17 -20.29 -16.88
C ILE A 163 0.78 -19.65 -16.90
N LEU A 164 0.65 -18.43 -16.35
CA LEU A 164 -0.60 -17.68 -16.37
C LEU A 164 -1.06 -17.36 -17.80
N SER A 165 -0.13 -17.14 -18.73
CA SER A 165 -0.46 -16.92 -20.14
C SER A 165 -1.14 -18.11 -20.78
N GLU A 166 -0.76 -19.34 -20.40
CA GLU A 166 -1.38 -20.58 -20.87
C GLU A 166 -2.85 -20.70 -20.38
N TRP A 167 -3.19 -20.14 -19.23
CA TRP A 167 -4.58 -20.14 -18.74
C TRP A 167 -5.52 -19.42 -19.69
N LYS A 168 -5.08 -18.28 -20.25
CA LYS A 168 -5.88 -17.52 -21.22
C LYS A 168 -6.20 -18.32 -22.47
N GLU A 169 -5.28 -19.15 -22.92
CA GLU A 169 -5.51 -20.05 -24.06
C GLU A 169 -6.45 -21.21 -23.70
N ARG A 170 -6.30 -21.73 -22.48
CA ARG A 170 -7.12 -22.86 -21.98
C ARG A 170 -8.57 -22.47 -21.70
N PHE A 171 -8.83 -21.23 -21.27
CA PHE A 171 -10.15 -20.74 -20.86
C PHE A 171 -10.57 -19.50 -21.66
N PRO A 172 -10.92 -19.63 -22.94
CA PRO A 172 -11.18 -18.48 -23.83
C PRO A 172 -12.38 -17.64 -23.42
N ASP A 173 -13.33 -18.19 -22.65
CA ASP A 173 -14.53 -17.49 -22.18
C ASP A 173 -14.31 -16.76 -20.84
N VAL A 174 -13.14 -16.87 -20.24
CA VAL A 174 -12.73 -16.21 -18.99
C VAL A 174 -11.95 -14.94 -19.30
N VAL A 175 -12.25 -13.86 -18.59
CA VAL A 175 -11.47 -12.61 -18.72
C VAL A 175 -10.26 -12.65 -17.80
N PHE A 176 -9.07 -12.48 -18.35
CA PHE A 176 -7.81 -12.48 -17.60
C PHE A 176 -7.23 -11.08 -17.53
N LEU A 177 -7.16 -10.53 -16.31
CA LEU A 177 -6.62 -9.22 -16.00
C LEU A 177 -5.38 -9.36 -15.09
N SER A 178 -4.35 -8.64 -15.37
CA SER A 178 -3.28 -8.41 -14.40
C SER A 178 -3.32 -6.95 -13.94
N ALA A 179 -3.00 -6.69 -12.69
CA ALA A 179 -3.06 -5.34 -12.16
C ALA A 179 -1.80 -5.00 -11.36
N SER A 180 -1.22 -3.84 -11.66
CA SER A 180 -0.04 -3.31 -11.00
C SER A 180 -0.25 -1.84 -10.62
N ARG A 181 0.49 -1.38 -9.62
CA ARG A 181 0.54 0.05 -9.27
C ARG A 181 1.36 0.89 -10.25
N HIS A 182 2.12 0.24 -11.11
CA HIS A 182 3.04 0.86 -12.05
C HIS A 182 2.31 1.35 -13.30
N ASN A 183 2.91 2.32 -13.98
CA ASN A 183 2.40 2.84 -15.24
C ASN A 183 2.83 1.95 -16.42
N ARG A 184 2.37 2.29 -17.63
CA ARG A 184 2.64 1.55 -18.87
C ARG A 184 4.13 1.38 -19.15
N GLU A 185 4.92 2.44 -18.97
CA GLU A 185 6.35 2.47 -19.27
C GLU A 185 7.13 1.50 -18.37
N GLU A 186 6.70 1.34 -17.13
CA GLU A 186 7.29 0.40 -16.15
C GLU A 186 6.82 -1.04 -16.37
N ILE A 187 5.55 -1.24 -16.74
CA ILE A 187 4.95 -2.56 -16.96
C ILE A 187 5.48 -3.22 -18.25
N LEU A 188 5.50 -2.47 -19.35
CA LEU A 188 5.71 -3.00 -20.69
C LEU A 188 7.01 -3.80 -20.86
N PRO A 189 8.17 -3.37 -20.35
CA PRO A 189 9.40 -4.16 -20.45
C PRO A 189 9.30 -5.52 -19.77
N VAL A 190 8.66 -5.58 -18.60
CA VAL A 190 8.53 -6.80 -17.80
C VAL A 190 7.61 -7.81 -18.48
N ILE A 191 6.41 -7.41 -18.88
CA ILE A 191 5.45 -8.31 -19.52
C ILE A 191 5.94 -8.81 -20.88
N THR A 192 6.68 -7.97 -21.63
CA THR A 192 7.30 -8.37 -22.90
C THR A 192 8.38 -9.42 -22.67
N GLN A 193 9.28 -9.18 -21.72
CA GLN A 193 10.35 -10.12 -21.38
C GLN A 193 9.81 -11.48 -20.93
N HIS A 194 8.73 -11.50 -20.16
CA HIS A 194 8.14 -12.72 -19.59
C HIS A 194 6.96 -13.26 -20.42
N LYS A 195 6.68 -12.68 -21.59
CA LYS A 195 5.59 -13.09 -22.51
C LYS A 195 4.23 -13.19 -21.81
N PHE A 196 3.94 -12.23 -20.94
CA PHE A 196 2.67 -12.20 -20.20
C PHE A 196 1.58 -11.60 -21.09
N THR A 197 0.57 -12.39 -21.46
CA THR A 197 -0.39 -12.07 -22.54
C THR A 197 -1.76 -11.59 -22.05
N TRP A 198 -1.95 -11.45 -20.74
CA TRP A 198 -3.21 -10.98 -20.15
C TRP A 198 -3.46 -9.50 -20.48
N THR A 199 -4.62 -9.00 -20.13
CA THR A 199 -4.89 -7.55 -20.15
C THR A 199 -4.29 -6.90 -18.90
N HIS A 200 -3.46 -5.87 -19.09
CA HIS A 200 -2.66 -5.29 -18.01
C HIS A 200 -3.21 -3.95 -17.55
N LEU A 201 -3.85 -3.93 -16.37
CA LEU A 201 -4.31 -2.72 -15.72
C LEU A 201 -3.14 -1.98 -15.09
N GLN A 202 -3.00 -0.70 -15.43
CA GLN A 202 -1.96 0.16 -14.90
C GLN A 202 -2.48 1.03 -13.74
N GLU A 203 -1.56 1.53 -12.90
CA GLU A 203 -1.85 2.44 -11.77
C GLU A 203 -3.00 1.95 -10.86
N ALA A 204 -3.20 0.63 -10.80
CA ALA A 204 -4.33 -0.03 -10.16
C ALA A 204 -4.20 -0.10 -8.62
N THR A 205 -3.98 1.05 -7.98
CA THR A 205 -3.59 1.19 -6.58
C THR A 205 -4.57 0.55 -5.59
N ASN A 206 -5.89 0.72 -5.79
CA ASN A 206 -6.90 0.14 -4.87
C ASN A 206 -6.97 -1.38 -4.98
N LEU A 207 -6.79 -1.95 -6.19
CA LEU A 207 -6.70 -3.41 -6.36
C LEU A 207 -5.42 -3.94 -5.71
N VAL A 208 -4.28 -3.31 -5.97
CA VAL A 208 -3.00 -3.70 -5.37
C VAL A 208 -3.03 -3.60 -3.85
N ALA A 209 -3.78 -2.67 -3.27
CA ALA A 209 -3.98 -2.56 -1.82
C ALA A 209 -4.67 -3.79 -1.20
N LEU A 210 -5.35 -4.65 -1.98
CA LEU A 210 -5.94 -5.91 -1.49
C LEU A 210 -4.89 -6.92 -1.03
N VAL A 211 -3.66 -6.82 -1.50
CA VAL A 211 -2.54 -7.67 -1.05
C VAL A 211 -2.21 -7.44 0.42
N ARG A 212 -2.40 -6.20 0.90
CA ARG A 212 -2.05 -5.78 2.27
C ARG A 212 -0.58 -6.10 2.59
N GLN A 213 -0.32 -6.88 3.66
CA GLN A 213 1.03 -7.24 4.11
C GLN A 213 1.46 -8.65 3.69
N GLU A 214 0.60 -9.37 2.97
CA GLU A 214 0.82 -10.80 2.65
C GLU A 214 1.83 -11.00 1.49
N GLY A 215 2.13 -9.94 0.74
CA GLY A 215 3.10 -10.02 -0.37
C GLY A 215 2.48 -10.38 -1.72
N PHE A 216 3.32 -10.49 -2.75
CA PHE A 216 2.95 -10.74 -4.13
C PHE A 216 3.52 -12.06 -4.65
N PRO A 217 2.86 -12.67 -5.66
CA PRO A 217 1.60 -12.27 -6.33
C PRO A 217 0.36 -12.60 -5.49
N LEU A 218 -0.77 -11.97 -5.81
CA LEU A 218 -2.09 -12.37 -5.32
C LEU A 218 -2.99 -12.69 -6.51
N THR A 219 -3.48 -13.93 -6.60
CA THR A 219 -4.42 -14.35 -7.63
C THR A 219 -5.83 -14.43 -7.06
N ILE A 220 -6.80 -13.79 -7.75
CA ILE A 220 -8.21 -13.71 -7.37
C ILE A 220 -9.06 -14.25 -8.53
N VAL A 221 -9.94 -15.21 -8.27
CA VAL A 221 -10.95 -15.69 -9.24
C VAL A 221 -12.32 -15.19 -8.80
N VAL A 222 -13.08 -14.62 -9.73
CA VAL A 222 -14.38 -14.01 -9.48
C VAL A 222 -15.43 -14.60 -10.43
N ASP A 223 -16.59 -14.93 -9.90
CA ASP A 223 -17.69 -15.52 -10.66
C ASP A 223 -18.53 -14.46 -11.42
N LYS A 224 -19.53 -14.94 -12.18
CA LYS A 224 -20.45 -14.11 -13.00
C LYS A 224 -21.26 -13.10 -12.17
N ASN A 225 -21.40 -13.30 -10.86
CA ASN A 225 -22.09 -12.41 -9.94
C ASN A 225 -21.15 -11.37 -9.30
N GLY A 226 -19.85 -11.41 -9.61
CA GLY A 226 -18.84 -10.54 -9.02
C GLY A 226 -18.37 -10.99 -7.64
N ILE A 227 -18.66 -12.24 -7.24
CA ILE A 227 -18.27 -12.82 -5.95
C ILE A 227 -16.91 -13.49 -6.09
N VAL A 228 -16.02 -13.22 -5.14
CA VAL A 228 -14.72 -13.85 -5.06
C VAL A 228 -14.88 -15.34 -4.71
N ARG A 229 -14.35 -16.20 -5.55
CA ARG A 229 -14.40 -17.66 -5.38
C ARG A 229 -13.04 -18.24 -4.96
N TYR A 230 -11.98 -17.53 -5.27
CA TYR A 230 -10.62 -17.88 -4.88
C TYR A 230 -9.80 -16.61 -4.64
N ALA A 231 -8.93 -16.61 -3.64
CA ALA A 231 -7.96 -15.55 -3.40
C ALA A 231 -6.80 -16.09 -2.56
N LYS A 232 -5.61 -16.23 -3.17
CA LYS A 232 -4.39 -16.68 -2.46
C LYS A 232 -3.15 -15.93 -2.94
N VAL A 233 -2.24 -15.72 -1.99
CA VAL A 233 -0.92 -15.14 -2.23
C VAL A 233 0.10 -16.23 -2.52
N GLY A 234 1.01 -15.96 -3.45
CA GLY A 234 2.13 -16.82 -3.82
C GLY A 234 1.96 -17.55 -5.14
N ALA A 235 3.09 -17.84 -5.79
CA ALA A 235 3.20 -18.44 -7.12
C ALA A 235 3.47 -19.96 -7.06
N SER A 236 3.00 -20.67 -6.03
CA SER A 236 3.21 -22.12 -5.92
C SER A 236 2.36 -22.89 -6.93
N GLU A 237 2.85 -24.06 -7.36
CA GLU A 237 2.10 -24.99 -8.22
C GLU A 237 0.75 -25.39 -7.58
N GLU A 238 0.72 -25.57 -6.26
CA GLU A 238 -0.50 -25.88 -5.52
C GLU A 238 -1.54 -24.77 -5.65
N ASN A 239 -1.15 -23.50 -5.43
CA ASN A 239 -2.05 -22.35 -5.58
C ASN A 239 -2.56 -22.22 -7.02
N GLN A 240 -1.70 -22.46 -8.00
CA GLN A 240 -2.07 -22.42 -9.42
C GLN A 240 -3.07 -23.54 -9.76
N ALA A 241 -2.84 -24.77 -9.30
CA ALA A 241 -3.74 -25.90 -9.50
C ALA A 241 -5.12 -25.67 -8.88
N GLU A 242 -5.16 -25.12 -7.64
CA GLU A 242 -6.42 -24.76 -6.99
C GLU A 242 -7.19 -23.66 -7.75
N ALA A 243 -6.49 -22.61 -8.19
CA ALA A 243 -7.12 -21.55 -8.98
C ALA A 243 -7.72 -22.09 -10.27
N VAL A 244 -6.98 -22.96 -10.98
CA VAL A 244 -7.45 -23.62 -12.21
C VAL A 244 -8.67 -24.49 -11.93
N ALA A 245 -8.68 -25.30 -10.86
CA ALA A 245 -9.85 -26.11 -10.51
C ALA A 245 -11.11 -25.27 -10.25
N ILE A 246 -10.97 -24.12 -9.61
CA ILE A 246 -12.10 -23.17 -9.41
C ILE A 246 -12.55 -22.58 -10.75
N ILE A 247 -11.64 -22.23 -11.66
CA ILE A 247 -12.02 -21.73 -12.99
C ILE A 247 -12.80 -22.80 -13.76
N GLU A 248 -12.35 -24.07 -13.72
CA GLU A 248 -13.04 -25.19 -14.33
C GLU A 248 -14.45 -25.38 -13.77
N GLU A 249 -14.62 -25.35 -12.43
CA GLU A 249 -15.93 -25.44 -11.77
C GLU A 249 -16.89 -24.33 -12.25
N LEU A 250 -16.40 -23.11 -12.45
CA LEU A 250 -17.21 -21.96 -12.82
C LEU A 250 -17.56 -21.94 -14.30
N THR A 251 -16.83 -22.62 -15.15
CA THR A 251 -17.01 -22.65 -16.63
C THR A 251 -17.88 -23.81 -17.08
N HIS A 252 -18.13 -24.81 -16.24
CA HIS A 252 -19.03 -25.94 -16.46
C HIS A 252 -20.37 -25.74 -15.75
#